data_cc80fd4277847097d2d52e6205819360
#
_entry.id   cc80fd4277847097d2d52e6205819360
#
_cell.length_a   1.000
_cell.length_b   1.000
_cell.length_c   1.000
_cell.angle_alpha   90.00
_cell.angle_beta   90.00
_cell.angle_gamma   90.00
#
_symmetry.space_group_name_H-M   'P 1'
#
loop_
_entity.id
_entity.type
_entity.pdbx_description
1 polymer ?
#
loop_
_entity_poly.entity_id
_entity_poly.type
_entity_poly.pdbx_seq_one_letter_code
_entity_poly.pdbx_strand_id
1 'polypeptide(L)'
;AEVLDGFKGAQDVRTAVESRKGDGWSTRRANLEEGNRILQLLDEGLQAGGLGIGSTLGYMRDGVSSREFFEVQRLAALYDRQTGAHFRFTPGTDITETLGIQELLANAAALGAPALACHFNNPGYNLVHELLVRMRERGMNVWGEIYPYAAGSTALNAVFLAPEVWEGTLGYEYEKTIQDVATGEWYTPQKREEMLKKEPTREVLVFKMPESAIIDWLKLPGVSVVTDGMPMIPDDKLTWDTPYEQLPNTHPRAAGSHARALRLARENNIPLMQVVSMTSYNSALPLGKMGLTAMRERGRMQKGMVADITIFDPEKVTDKSTYAKGTLPSEGIPYVVVNGSLVVKDSKVLKGVNPGQPIRFEKEKSRFKPITEEGWHKTYYASPVDFGGGVPGHQPRRIGAPDALPDTHGH
;
A
#
# COMPACT_ATOMS: atom_id res chain seq x y z
N ALA A 1 1.76 13.44 -8.09
CA ALA A 1 0.63 14.37 -7.96
C ALA A 1 1.12 15.82 -7.80
N GLU A 2 1.96 16.13 -6.81
CA GLU A 2 2.46 17.51 -6.59
C GLU A 2 3.12 18.11 -7.84
N VAL A 3 4.00 17.36 -8.51
CA VAL A 3 4.74 17.83 -9.68
C VAL A 3 3.85 17.98 -10.90
N LEU A 4 2.94 17.03 -11.15
CA LEU A 4 2.13 17.00 -12.37
C LEU A 4 0.88 17.88 -12.29
N ASP A 5 0.27 17.98 -11.12
CA ASP A 5 -1.03 18.62 -10.92
C ASP A 5 -1.00 19.73 -9.85
N GLY A 6 0.18 20.08 -9.30
CA GLY A 6 0.33 21.07 -8.25
C GLY A 6 -0.28 20.63 -6.91
N PHE A 7 -0.39 19.33 -6.69
CA PHE A 7 -0.96 18.75 -5.47
C PHE A 7 -0.07 18.99 -4.25
N LYS A 8 -0.61 19.54 -3.20
CA LYS A 8 0.12 19.92 -1.97
C LYS A 8 0.00 18.91 -0.82
N GLY A 9 0.03 17.62 -1.13
CA GLY A 9 0.03 16.55 -0.12
C GLY A 9 -1.35 16.07 0.29
N ALA A 10 -1.42 15.25 1.33
CA ALA A 10 -2.63 14.56 1.78
C ALA A 10 -3.79 15.48 2.21
N GLN A 11 -3.53 16.76 2.39
CA GLN A 11 -4.55 17.76 2.74
C GLN A 11 -5.31 18.31 1.55
N ASP A 12 -4.85 18.06 0.32
CA ASP A 12 -5.53 18.52 -0.88
C ASP A 12 -6.54 17.48 -1.39
N VAL A 13 -7.77 17.58 -0.92
CA VAL A 13 -8.85 16.64 -1.24
C VAL A 13 -9.30 16.63 -2.70
N ARG A 14 -8.87 17.61 -3.55
CA ARG A 14 -9.21 17.66 -4.97
C ARG A 14 -8.73 16.45 -5.76
N THR A 15 -7.74 15.81 -5.28
CA THR A 15 -6.83 14.98 -6.03
C THR A 15 -7.36 13.65 -6.48
N ALA A 16 -8.11 12.94 -5.67
CA ALA A 16 -8.64 11.64 -6.07
C ALA A 16 -9.69 11.76 -7.17
N VAL A 17 -10.37 12.90 -7.26
CA VAL A 17 -11.43 13.16 -8.24
C VAL A 17 -10.89 13.85 -9.49
N GLU A 18 -10.10 14.90 -9.30
CA GLU A 18 -9.63 15.75 -10.40
C GLU A 18 -8.51 15.10 -11.20
N SER A 19 -7.65 14.33 -10.54
CA SER A 19 -6.56 13.60 -11.20
C SER A 19 -7.02 12.53 -12.19
N ARG A 20 -8.30 12.17 -12.18
CA ARG A 20 -8.91 11.19 -13.08
C ARG A 20 -9.77 11.82 -14.17
N LYS A 21 -9.85 13.14 -14.20
CA LYS A 21 -10.46 13.89 -15.28
C LYS A 21 -9.40 14.16 -16.34
N GLY A 22 -9.22 13.25 -17.31
CA GLY A 22 -8.29 13.45 -18.42
C GLY A 22 -6.83 13.15 -18.07
N ASP A 23 -5.89 14.03 -18.39
CA ASP A 23 -4.44 13.82 -18.30
C ASP A 23 -3.85 14.14 -16.92
N GLY A 24 -4.48 13.70 -15.83
CA GLY A 24 -4.00 13.88 -14.45
C GLY A 24 -2.81 13.00 -14.09
N TRP A 25 -2.28 13.20 -12.88
CA TRP A 25 -1.10 12.49 -12.35
C TRP A 25 -1.20 10.95 -12.40
N SER A 26 -2.41 10.41 -12.36
CA SER A 26 -2.63 8.96 -12.39
C SER A 26 -2.68 8.36 -13.80
N THR A 27 -2.77 9.19 -14.83
CA THR A 27 -2.95 8.77 -16.22
C THR A 27 -1.92 9.35 -17.18
N ARG A 28 -1.29 10.48 -16.83
CA ARG A 28 -0.27 11.14 -17.62
C ARG A 28 1.14 10.77 -17.14
N ARG A 29 2.00 10.44 -18.06
CA ARG A 29 3.42 10.18 -17.75
C ARG A 29 4.20 11.46 -17.56
N ALA A 30 5.14 11.43 -16.60
CA ALA A 30 6.07 12.52 -16.40
C ALA A 30 7.04 12.66 -17.58
N ASN A 31 7.34 13.89 -17.98
CA ASN A 31 8.47 14.19 -18.86
C ASN A 31 9.79 14.18 -18.06
N LEU A 32 10.92 14.47 -18.74
CA LEU A 32 12.25 14.45 -18.10
C LEU A 32 12.37 15.43 -16.93
N GLU A 33 11.90 16.66 -17.10
CA GLU A 33 11.96 17.69 -16.06
C GLU A 33 11.10 17.32 -14.85
N GLU A 34 9.85 16.91 -15.10
CA GLU A 34 8.92 16.43 -14.06
C GLU A 34 9.44 15.19 -13.35
N GLY A 35 9.99 14.22 -14.08
CA GLY A 35 10.61 13.03 -13.50
C GLY A 35 11.78 13.35 -12.59
N ASN A 36 12.67 14.25 -13.02
CA ASN A 36 13.78 14.73 -12.20
C ASN A 36 13.28 15.47 -10.95
N ARG A 37 12.21 16.28 -11.08
CA ARG A 37 11.62 16.97 -9.93
C ARG A 37 10.97 15.99 -8.94
N ILE A 38 10.30 14.94 -9.42
CA ILE A 38 9.75 13.85 -8.58
C ILE A 38 10.88 13.20 -7.79
N LEU A 39 11.95 12.79 -8.46
CA LEU A 39 13.11 12.16 -7.81
C LEU A 39 13.79 13.09 -6.80
N GLN A 40 13.89 14.37 -7.10
CA GLN A 40 14.44 15.36 -6.17
C GLN A 40 13.61 15.46 -4.88
N LEU A 41 12.28 15.53 -4.98
CA LEU A 41 11.39 15.58 -3.82
C LEU A 41 11.47 14.31 -2.96
N LEU A 42 11.57 13.14 -3.61
CA LEU A 42 11.79 11.88 -2.91
C LEU A 42 13.14 11.84 -2.20
N ASP A 43 14.18 12.36 -2.83
CA ASP A 43 15.51 12.49 -2.24
C ASP A 43 15.49 13.39 -1.00
N GLU A 44 14.82 14.55 -1.08
CA GLU A 44 14.63 15.44 0.07
C GLU A 44 13.96 14.73 1.27
N GLY A 45 12.96 13.89 0.99
CA GLY A 45 12.29 13.07 2.01
C GLY A 45 13.22 12.02 2.61
N LEU A 46 14.04 11.36 1.81
CA LEU A 46 15.01 10.36 2.27
C LEU A 46 16.13 11.01 3.07
N GLN A 47 16.66 12.17 2.63
CA GLN A 47 17.64 12.98 3.37
C GLN A 47 17.13 13.35 4.77
N ALA A 48 15.84 13.66 4.91
CA ALA A 48 15.21 14.00 6.18
C ALA A 48 15.00 12.79 7.11
N GLY A 49 15.46 11.60 6.72
CA GLY A 49 15.35 10.37 7.50
C GLY A 49 14.12 9.53 7.19
N GLY A 50 13.54 9.67 6.02
CA GLY A 50 12.43 8.83 5.55
C GLY A 50 12.79 7.34 5.57
N LEU A 51 11.84 6.48 6.00
CA LEU A 51 12.06 5.04 6.14
C LEU A 51 12.08 4.29 4.79
N GLY A 52 11.60 4.93 3.74
CA GLY A 52 11.50 4.38 2.40
C GLY A 52 10.57 5.18 1.52
N ILE A 53 10.27 4.67 0.35
CA ILE A 53 9.35 5.26 -0.61
C ILE A 53 8.14 4.37 -0.75
N GLY A 54 6.93 4.91 -0.55
CA GLY A 54 5.67 4.25 -0.85
C GLY A 54 5.17 4.60 -2.24
N SER A 55 4.63 3.62 -2.97
CA SER A 55 4.06 3.83 -4.30
C SER A 55 2.70 3.15 -4.44
N THR A 56 1.78 3.80 -5.16
CA THR A 56 0.42 3.32 -5.41
C THR A 56 0.21 2.95 -6.88
N LEU A 57 1.09 2.13 -7.43
CA LEU A 57 1.12 1.77 -8.86
C LEU A 57 -0.22 1.21 -9.38
N GLY A 58 -0.96 0.46 -8.56
CA GLY A 58 -2.28 -0.06 -8.92
C GLY A 58 -3.30 1.04 -9.29
N TYR A 59 -3.12 2.24 -8.73
CA TYR A 59 -3.96 3.40 -9.03
C TYR A 59 -3.43 4.27 -10.19
N MET A 60 -2.21 4.01 -10.67
CA MET A 60 -1.50 4.83 -11.65
C MET A 60 -1.10 4.04 -12.90
N ARG A 61 -1.91 3.07 -13.33
CA ARG A 61 -1.59 2.07 -14.37
C ARG A 61 -0.83 2.61 -15.58
N ASP A 62 -1.39 3.60 -16.25
CA ASP A 62 -0.86 4.18 -17.48
C ASP A 62 -0.01 5.44 -17.21
N GLY A 63 -0.18 6.06 -16.04
CA GLY A 63 0.50 7.30 -15.67
C GLY A 63 1.95 7.11 -15.24
N VAL A 64 2.34 5.92 -14.77
CA VAL A 64 3.70 5.63 -14.32
C VAL A 64 4.30 4.52 -15.16
N SER A 65 5.41 4.81 -15.85
CA SER A 65 6.14 3.82 -16.62
C SER A 65 6.96 2.89 -15.70
N SER A 66 7.29 1.69 -16.19
CA SER A 66 8.23 0.80 -15.48
C SER A 66 9.60 1.46 -15.28
N ARG A 67 10.02 2.32 -16.21
CA ARG A 67 11.26 3.08 -16.05
C ARG A 67 11.18 4.09 -14.90
N GLU A 68 10.11 4.85 -14.80
CA GLU A 68 9.91 5.79 -13.69
C GLU A 68 9.93 5.05 -12.35
N PHE A 69 9.22 3.94 -12.24
CA PHE A 69 9.21 3.15 -11.02
C PHE A 69 10.59 2.55 -10.70
N PHE A 70 11.32 2.09 -11.70
CA PHE A 70 12.70 1.64 -11.53
C PHE A 70 13.61 2.75 -10.99
N GLU A 71 13.51 3.99 -11.50
CA GLU A 71 14.29 5.13 -10.99
C GLU A 71 13.94 5.49 -9.55
N VAL A 72 12.66 5.39 -9.17
CA VAL A 72 12.22 5.56 -7.79
C VAL A 72 12.86 4.52 -6.88
N GLN A 73 12.85 3.24 -7.29
CA GLN A 73 13.49 2.17 -6.54
C GLN A 73 15.02 2.32 -6.50
N ARG A 74 15.64 2.75 -7.58
CA ARG A 74 17.08 3.03 -7.64
C ARG A 74 17.48 4.14 -6.68
N LEU A 75 16.68 5.20 -6.58
CA LEU A 75 16.92 6.27 -5.61
C LEU A 75 16.83 5.74 -4.16
N ALA A 76 15.78 4.98 -3.83
CA ALA A 76 15.66 4.35 -2.51
C ALA A 76 16.84 3.43 -2.19
N ALA A 77 17.29 2.64 -3.18
CA ALA A 77 18.44 1.74 -3.07
C ALA A 77 19.74 2.48 -2.73
N LEU A 78 19.96 3.68 -3.28
CA LEU A 78 21.15 4.48 -2.95
C LEU A 78 21.23 4.82 -1.45
N TYR A 79 20.10 4.85 -0.76
CA TYR A 79 20.01 5.10 0.69
C TYR A 79 19.89 3.81 1.51
N ASP A 80 19.94 2.63 0.92
CA ASP A 80 19.56 1.37 1.57
C ASP A 80 18.16 1.42 2.19
N ARG A 81 17.22 2.06 1.51
CA ARG A 81 15.83 2.19 1.94
C ARG A 81 14.90 1.33 1.10
N GLN A 82 13.84 0.88 1.73
CA GLN A 82 12.83 0.08 1.04
C GLN A 82 11.98 0.90 0.08
N THR A 83 11.49 0.22 -0.94
CA THR A 83 10.31 0.67 -1.68
C THR A 83 9.14 -0.24 -1.35
N GLY A 84 8.06 0.33 -0.81
CA GLY A 84 6.80 -0.36 -0.61
C GLY A 84 5.85 -0.05 -1.78
N ALA A 85 5.13 -1.05 -2.27
CA ALA A 85 4.21 -0.79 -3.37
C ALA A 85 2.85 -1.47 -3.19
N HIS A 86 1.77 -0.68 -3.35
CA HIS A 86 0.51 -1.17 -3.85
C HIS A 86 0.73 -1.43 -5.35
N PHE A 87 1.03 -2.67 -5.69
CA PHE A 87 1.49 -3.05 -7.04
C PHE A 87 0.37 -2.99 -8.08
N ARG A 88 0.74 -3.03 -9.35
CA ARG A 88 -0.20 -3.02 -10.47
C ARG A 88 -1.08 -4.26 -10.43
N PHE A 89 -2.37 -4.10 -10.66
CA PHE A 89 -3.23 -5.23 -10.98
C PHE A 89 -2.84 -5.75 -12.36
N THR A 90 -2.67 -7.04 -12.47
CA THR A 90 -2.41 -7.68 -13.76
C THR A 90 -3.74 -7.96 -14.44
N PRO A 91 -4.02 -7.36 -15.60
CA PRO A 91 -5.13 -7.79 -16.43
C PRO A 91 -4.72 -9.09 -17.11
N GLY A 92 -5.41 -10.16 -16.80
CA GLY A 92 -5.18 -11.48 -17.38
C GLY A 92 -6.46 -12.30 -17.34
N THR A 93 -6.46 -13.40 -18.07
CA THR A 93 -7.53 -14.42 -17.99
C THR A 93 -7.39 -15.27 -16.73
N ASP A 94 -6.26 -15.19 -16.07
CA ASP A 94 -5.99 -15.87 -14.80
C ASP A 94 -5.76 -14.83 -13.70
N ILE A 95 -6.67 -14.77 -12.74
CA ILE A 95 -6.60 -13.88 -11.57
C ILE A 95 -5.43 -14.22 -10.63
N THR A 96 -4.76 -15.36 -10.83
CA THR A 96 -3.59 -15.77 -10.05
C THR A 96 -2.28 -15.16 -10.56
N GLU A 97 -2.29 -14.45 -11.68
CA GLU A 97 -1.09 -13.79 -12.21
C GLU A 97 -0.58 -12.68 -11.30
N THR A 98 0.74 -12.61 -11.15
CA THR A 98 1.41 -11.72 -10.18
C THR A 98 2.40 -10.75 -10.83
N LEU A 99 2.25 -10.45 -12.11
CA LEU A 99 3.20 -9.61 -12.87
C LEU A 99 3.50 -8.26 -12.21
N GLY A 100 2.49 -7.64 -11.61
CA GLY A 100 2.67 -6.36 -10.91
C GLY A 100 3.62 -6.43 -9.71
N ILE A 101 3.57 -7.51 -8.92
CA ILE A 101 4.52 -7.71 -7.82
C ILE A 101 5.89 -8.12 -8.32
N GLN A 102 5.96 -8.85 -9.45
CA GLN A 102 7.23 -9.23 -10.06
C GLN A 102 8.00 -8.00 -10.54
N GLU A 103 7.35 -6.93 -11.02
CA GLU A 103 7.99 -5.64 -11.33
C GLU A 103 8.73 -5.09 -10.11
N LEU A 104 8.08 -5.02 -8.93
CA LEU A 104 8.71 -4.58 -7.68
C LEU A 104 9.90 -5.46 -7.31
N LEU A 105 9.72 -6.77 -7.31
CA LEU A 105 10.72 -7.72 -6.83
C LEU A 105 11.90 -7.88 -7.79
N ALA A 106 11.66 -7.85 -9.11
CA ALA A 106 12.71 -7.91 -10.12
C ALA A 106 13.63 -6.68 -10.03
N ASN A 107 13.06 -5.49 -9.91
CA ASN A 107 13.81 -4.26 -9.70
C ASN A 107 14.62 -4.32 -8.40
N ALA A 108 14.00 -4.77 -7.30
CA ALA A 108 14.68 -4.92 -6.02
C ALA A 108 15.86 -5.89 -6.11
N ALA A 109 15.69 -7.01 -6.81
CA ALA A 109 16.76 -7.99 -7.06
C ALA A 109 17.90 -7.40 -7.88
N ALA A 110 17.58 -6.69 -8.97
CA ALA A 110 18.58 -6.06 -9.83
C ALA A 110 19.37 -4.94 -9.12
N LEU A 111 18.73 -4.25 -8.17
CA LEU A 111 19.33 -3.14 -7.42
C LEU A 111 19.97 -3.58 -6.10
N GLY A 112 19.77 -4.82 -5.66
CA GLY A 112 20.17 -5.28 -4.31
C GLY A 112 19.42 -4.53 -3.20
N ALA A 113 18.22 -4.01 -3.47
CA ALA A 113 17.48 -3.09 -2.61
C ALA A 113 16.45 -3.80 -1.73
N PRO A 114 16.15 -3.26 -0.52
CA PRO A 114 15.01 -3.73 0.25
C PRO A 114 13.68 -3.43 -0.45
N ALA A 115 12.69 -4.33 -0.30
CA ALA A 115 11.37 -4.11 -0.86
C ALA A 115 10.26 -4.67 0.04
N LEU A 116 9.10 -3.99 0.02
CA LEU A 116 7.89 -4.38 0.73
C LEU A 116 6.75 -4.63 -0.26
N ALA A 117 6.25 -5.86 -0.30
CA ALA A 117 5.00 -6.20 -0.96
C ALA A 117 3.82 -5.79 -0.07
N CYS A 118 3.23 -4.61 -0.32
CA CYS A 118 2.11 -4.11 0.45
C CYS A 118 0.86 -4.96 0.23
N HIS A 119 0.18 -5.31 1.33
CA HIS A 119 -1.10 -6.02 1.39
C HIS A 119 -1.31 -7.05 0.25
N PHE A 120 -0.38 -8.00 0.13
CA PHE A 120 -0.41 -8.99 -0.96
C PHE A 120 -1.48 -10.10 -0.79
N ASN A 121 -2.38 -9.96 0.18
CA ASN A 121 -3.54 -10.83 0.42
C ASN A 121 -4.61 -10.68 -0.69
N ASN A 122 -4.22 -11.02 -1.89
CA ASN A 122 -5.00 -10.97 -3.12
C ASN A 122 -4.90 -12.32 -3.86
N PRO A 123 -5.68 -12.56 -4.91
CA PRO A 123 -5.46 -13.71 -5.78
C PRO A 123 -3.98 -13.80 -6.20
N GLY A 124 -3.42 -15.00 -6.19
CA GLY A 124 -1.99 -15.21 -6.46
C GLY A 124 -1.05 -15.04 -5.25
N TYR A 125 -1.55 -14.79 -4.04
CA TYR A 125 -0.76 -14.60 -2.82
C TYR A 125 0.27 -15.71 -2.53
N ASN A 126 -0.04 -16.95 -2.90
CA ASN A 126 0.86 -18.09 -2.72
C ASN A 126 2.17 -17.91 -3.50
N LEU A 127 2.08 -17.50 -4.78
CA LEU A 127 3.25 -17.24 -5.60
C LEU A 127 4.04 -16.03 -5.07
N VAL A 128 3.36 -14.98 -4.65
CA VAL A 128 4.02 -13.82 -4.02
C VAL A 128 4.81 -14.26 -2.79
N HIS A 129 4.22 -15.04 -1.91
CA HIS A 129 4.89 -15.56 -0.72
C HIS A 129 6.10 -16.43 -1.08
N GLU A 130 5.96 -17.33 -2.05
CA GLU A 130 7.07 -18.18 -2.56
C GLU A 130 8.24 -17.31 -3.06
N LEU A 131 7.97 -16.27 -3.86
CA LEU A 131 8.98 -15.33 -4.34
C LEU A 131 9.70 -14.63 -3.17
N LEU A 132 8.96 -14.13 -2.19
CA LEU A 132 9.53 -13.49 -1.01
C LEU A 132 10.42 -14.45 -0.20
N VAL A 133 10.01 -15.71 -0.03
CA VAL A 133 10.80 -16.74 0.67
C VAL A 133 12.09 -16.99 -0.08
N ARG A 134 12.05 -17.27 -1.39
CA ARG A 134 13.23 -17.54 -2.22
C ARG A 134 14.23 -16.38 -2.25
N MET A 135 13.73 -15.16 -2.29
CA MET A 135 14.60 -13.97 -2.25
C MET A 135 15.27 -13.81 -0.88
N ARG A 136 14.54 -14.04 0.21
CA ARG A 136 15.12 -14.02 1.57
C ARG A 136 16.17 -15.11 1.78
N GLU A 137 15.96 -16.32 1.25
CA GLU A 137 16.95 -17.42 1.26
C GLU A 137 18.26 -17.02 0.56
N ARG A 138 18.19 -16.10 -0.41
CA ARG A 138 19.35 -15.50 -1.09
C ARG A 138 19.92 -14.26 -0.38
N GLY A 139 19.47 -13.99 0.84
CA GLY A 139 19.97 -12.88 1.66
C GLY A 139 19.33 -11.52 1.37
N MET A 140 18.33 -11.44 0.52
CA MET A 140 17.67 -10.18 0.22
C MET A 140 16.73 -9.75 1.36
N ASN A 141 16.68 -8.45 1.62
CA ASN A 141 15.77 -7.87 2.61
C ASN A 141 14.43 -7.52 1.96
N VAL A 142 13.65 -8.54 1.63
CA VAL A 142 12.30 -8.40 1.07
C VAL A 142 11.26 -8.99 2.00
N TRP A 143 10.11 -8.36 2.11
CA TRP A 143 9.06 -8.78 3.01
C TRP A 143 7.68 -8.43 2.47
N GLY A 144 6.64 -8.92 3.14
CA GLY A 144 5.28 -8.69 2.72
C GLY A 144 4.36 -8.58 3.92
N GLU A 145 3.24 -7.93 3.69
CA GLU A 145 2.22 -7.68 4.70
C GLU A 145 0.83 -8.04 4.20
N ILE A 146 -0.01 -8.39 5.14
CA ILE A 146 -1.43 -8.71 4.93
C ILE A 146 -2.28 -8.00 5.99
N TYR A 147 -3.55 -7.82 5.70
CA TYR A 147 -4.57 -7.53 6.72
C TYR A 147 -5.58 -8.69 6.76
N PRO A 148 -6.09 -9.08 7.97
CA PRO A 148 -6.89 -10.30 8.12
C PRO A 148 -8.38 -10.08 7.79
N TYR A 149 -8.66 -9.56 6.60
CA TYR A 149 -10.01 -9.34 6.05
C TYR A 149 -10.06 -9.70 4.57
N ALA A 150 -11.15 -10.30 4.15
CA ALA A 150 -11.37 -10.71 2.76
C ALA A 150 -11.65 -9.53 1.82
N ALA A 151 -12.24 -8.46 2.36
CA ALA A 151 -12.43 -7.22 1.61
C ALA A 151 -11.27 -6.25 1.79
N GLY A 152 -10.94 -5.53 0.72
CA GLY A 152 -10.19 -4.28 0.76
C GLY A 152 -11.13 -3.08 0.88
N SER A 153 -10.56 -1.88 0.92
CA SER A 153 -11.29 -0.62 0.85
C SER A 153 -10.59 0.35 -0.08
N THR A 154 -11.38 1.11 -0.83
CA THR A 154 -10.89 2.14 -1.74
C THR A 154 -11.96 3.18 -2.01
N ALA A 155 -11.60 4.26 -2.73
CA ALA A 155 -12.58 5.20 -3.25
C ALA A 155 -13.28 4.65 -4.50
N LEU A 156 -14.57 4.93 -4.64
CA LEU A 156 -15.42 4.45 -5.74
C LEU A 156 -14.89 4.81 -7.14
N ASN A 157 -14.15 5.92 -7.23
CA ASN A 157 -13.54 6.38 -8.48
C ASN A 157 -12.19 5.69 -8.79
N ALA A 158 -11.78 4.66 -8.04
CA ALA A 158 -10.57 3.91 -8.36
C ALA A 158 -10.62 3.38 -9.80
N VAL A 159 -9.54 3.57 -10.57
CA VAL A 159 -9.50 3.25 -12.01
C VAL A 159 -9.75 1.77 -12.29
N PHE A 160 -9.34 0.88 -11.38
CA PHE A 160 -9.58 -0.56 -11.51
C PHE A 160 -11.02 -0.97 -11.20
N LEU A 161 -11.83 -0.08 -10.63
CA LEU A 161 -13.28 -0.27 -10.45
C LEU A 161 -14.10 0.21 -11.66
N ALA A 162 -13.48 0.61 -12.75
CA ALA A 162 -14.23 0.90 -13.98
C ALA A 162 -14.83 -0.42 -14.54
N PRO A 163 -16.06 -0.41 -15.10
CA PRO A 163 -16.73 -1.64 -15.55
C PRO A 163 -15.91 -2.48 -16.51
N GLU A 164 -15.25 -1.83 -17.46
CA GLU A 164 -14.38 -2.50 -18.44
C GLU A 164 -13.16 -3.19 -17.81
N VAL A 165 -12.76 -2.77 -16.62
CA VAL A 165 -11.67 -3.40 -15.87
C VAL A 165 -12.24 -4.42 -14.88
N TRP A 166 -13.19 -4.00 -14.03
CA TRP A 166 -13.67 -4.81 -12.93
C TRP A 166 -14.46 -6.03 -13.42
N GLU A 167 -15.44 -5.81 -14.29
CA GLU A 167 -16.24 -6.89 -14.87
C GLU A 167 -15.61 -7.46 -16.15
N GLY A 168 -15.13 -6.56 -17.03
CA GLY A 168 -14.64 -6.96 -18.36
C GLY A 168 -13.30 -7.66 -18.34
N THR A 169 -12.34 -7.19 -17.52
CA THR A 169 -10.98 -7.75 -17.49
C THR A 169 -10.76 -8.69 -16.31
N LEU A 170 -11.24 -8.32 -15.12
CA LEU A 170 -11.00 -9.09 -13.89
C LEU A 170 -12.10 -10.13 -13.61
N GLY A 171 -13.25 -10.05 -14.30
CA GLY A 171 -14.33 -11.01 -14.20
C GLY A 171 -15.13 -10.96 -12.88
N TYR A 172 -15.06 -9.88 -12.14
CA TYR A 172 -15.84 -9.67 -10.93
C TYR A 172 -17.21 -9.05 -11.27
N GLU A 173 -18.21 -9.30 -10.43
CA GLU A 173 -19.54 -8.72 -10.54
C GLU A 173 -19.73 -7.69 -9.42
N TYR A 174 -20.20 -6.47 -9.72
CA TYR A 174 -20.41 -5.40 -8.73
C TYR A 174 -21.32 -5.85 -7.59
N GLU A 175 -22.43 -6.49 -7.91
CA GLU A 175 -23.45 -6.91 -6.96
C GLU A 175 -22.96 -7.95 -5.93
N LYS A 176 -21.80 -8.55 -6.20
CA LYS A 176 -21.20 -9.59 -5.34
C LYS A 176 -19.92 -9.10 -4.65
N THR A 177 -19.34 -8.01 -5.16
CA THR A 177 -17.98 -7.66 -4.76
C THR A 177 -17.79 -6.22 -4.31
N ILE A 178 -18.69 -5.29 -4.66
CA ILE A 178 -18.57 -3.88 -4.28
C ILE A 178 -19.71 -3.48 -3.37
N GLN A 179 -19.41 -3.08 -2.14
CA GLN A 179 -20.37 -2.69 -1.13
C GLN A 179 -20.07 -1.28 -0.60
N ASP A 180 -21.10 -0.48 -0.43
CA ASP A 180 -21.01 0.85 0.17
C ASP A 180 -20.71 0.74 1.67
N VAL A 181 -19.67 1.40 2.15
CA VAL A 181 -19.24 1.34 3.56
C VAL A 181 -20.28 1.93 4.49
N ALA A 182 -20.91 3.04 4.10
CA ALA A 182 -21.82 3.77 4.99
C ALA A 182 -23.22 3.14 5.04
N THR A 183 -23.71 2.58 3.91
CA THR A 183 -25.08 2.04 3.84
C THR A 183 -25.14 0.52 3.88
N GLY A 184 -24.03 -0.18 3.57
CA GLY A 184 -24.00 -1.63 3.44
C GLY A 184 -24.67 -2.16 2.16
N GLU A 185 -25.08 -1.30 1.25
CA GLU A 185 -25.73 -1.69 0.01
C GLU A 185 -24.71 -2.13 -1.05
N TRP A 186 -25.07 -3.14 -1.82
CA TRP A 186 -24.26 -3.58 -2.97
C TRP A 186 -24.45 -2.66 -4.16
N TYR A 187 -23.37 -2.45 -4.90
CA TYR A 187 -23.39 -1.66 -6.13
C TYR A 187 -23.88 -2.46 -7.32
N THR A 188 -24.47 -1.77 -8.28
CA THR A 188 -24.60 -2.15 -9.68
C THR A 188 -23.78 -1.17 -10.51
N PRO A 189 -23.48 -1.48 -11.79
CA PRO A 189 -22.84 -0.52 -12.68
C PRO A 189 -23.57 0.82 -12.73
N GLN A 190 -24.90 0.81 -12.80
CA GLN A 190 -25.75 2.01 -12.85
C GLN A 190 -25.67 2.82 -11.56
N LYS A 191 -25.77 2.16 -10.39
CA LYS A 191 -25.65 2.80 -9.09
C LYS A 191 -24.26 3.42 -8.90
N ARG A 192 -23.20 2.77 -9.41
CA ARG A 192 -21.84 3.32 -9.41
C ARG A 192 -21.78 4.63 -10.20
N GLU A 193 -22.30 4.64 -11.43
CA GLU A 193 -22.32 5.84 -12.27
C GLU A 193 -23.08 7.02 -11.63
N GLU A 194 -24.20 6.75 -10.98
CA GLU A 194 -24.97 7.76 -10.26
C GLU A 194 -24.19 8.31 -9.06
N MET A 195 -23.55 7.42 -8.29
CA MET A 195 -22.79 7.82 -7.11
C MET A 195 -21.51 8.55 -7.47
N LEU A 196 -20.83 8.18 -8.56
CA LEU A 196 -19.65 8.90 -9.06
C LEU A 196 -19.93 10.38 -9.39
N LYS A 197 -21.17 10.70 -9.80
CA LYS A 197 -21.59 12.10 -10.04
C LYS A 197 -21.81 12.88 -8.74
N LYS A 198 -22.19 12.18 -7.68
CA LYS A 198 -22.55 12.79 -6.38
C LYS A 198 -21.36 12.86 -5.43
N GLU A 199 -20.69 11.72 -5.26
CA GLU A 199 -19.62 11.52 -4.27
C GLU A 199 -18.56 10.55 -4.82
N PRO A 200 -17.73 10.98 -5.75
CA PRO A 200 -16.79 10.11 -6.46
C PRO A 200 -15.72 9.47 -5.56
N THR A 201 -15.41 10.08 -4.42
CA THR A 201 -14.46 9.56 -3.42
C THR A 201 -15.10 8.72 -2.34
N ARG A 202 -16.38 8.37 -2.49
CA ARG A 202 -17.09 7.54 -1.52
C ARG A 202 -16.36 6.24 -1.26
N GLU A 203 -16.17 5.90 0.01
CA GLU A 203 -15.49 4.67 0.43
C GLU A 203 -16.35 3.45 0.13
N VAL A 204 -15.73 2.44 -0.49
CA VAL A 204 -16.37 1.17 -0.80
C VAL A 204 -15.53 0.00 -0.30
N LEU A 205 -16.19 -1.07 0.13
CA LEU A 205 -15.58 -2.37 0.37
C LEU A 205 -15.46 -3.12 -0.96
N VAL A 206 -14.33 -3.82 -1.12
CA VAL A 206 -14.00 -4.56 -2.34
C VAL A 206 -13.67 -6.00 -1.98
N PHE A 207 -14.63 -6.89 -2.16
CA PHE A 207 -14.50 -8.31 -1.84
C PHE A 207 -13.84 -9.06 -3.00
N LYS A 208 -12.62 -9.54 -2.81
CA LYS A 208 -11.83 -10.24 -3.85
C LYS A 208 -11.46 -11.66 -3.47
N MET A 209 -11.57 -12.00 -2.19
CA MET A 209 -11.12 -13.27 -1.64
C MET A 209 -12.19 -13.85 -0.72
N PRO A 210 -12.28 -15.18 -0.59
CA PRO A 210 -13.15 -15.80 0.40
C PRO A 210 -12.59 -15.58 1.82
N GLU A 211 -13.47 -15.50 2.82
CA GLU A 211 -13.09 -15.39 4.24
C GLU A 211 -12.17 -16.53 4.70
N SER A 212 -12.30 -17.74 4.11
CA SER A 212 -11.43 -18.88 4.42
C SER A 212 -9.96 -18.64 4.10
N ALA A 213 -9.65 -17.80 3.12
CA ALA A 213 -8.27 -17.48 2.75
C ALA A 213 -7.50 -16.76 3.87
N ILE A 214 -8.20 -16.08 4.78
CA ILE A 214 -7.57 -15.39 5.92
C ILE A 214 -6.77 -16.37 6.79
N ILE A 215 -7.28 -17.56 6.99
CA ILE A 215 -6.61 -18.59 7.78
C ILE A 215 -5.33 -19.06 7.10
N ASP A 216 -5.33 -19.17 5.78
CA ASP A 216 -4.13 -19.53 5.02
C ASP A 216 -3.08 -18.41 5.10
N TRP A 217 -3.47 -17.14 4.99
CA TRP A 217 -2.55 -16.00 5.15
C TRP A 217 -1.92 -15.96 6.53
N LEU A 218 -2.68 -16.26 7.61
CA LEU A 218 -2.15 -16.29 8.98
C LEU A 218 -1.18 -17.46 9.23
N LYS A 219 -1.15 -18.45 8.35
CA LYS A 219 -0.17 -19.56 8.39
C LYS A 219 1.12 -19.26 7.64
N LEU A 220 1.19 -18.19 6.84
CA LEU A 220 2.38 -17.86 6.05
C LEU A 220 3.53 -17.37 6.94
N PRO A 221 4.71 -18.02 6.92
CA PRO A 221 5.83 -17.63 7.77
C PRO A 221 6.49 -16.33 7.31
N GLY A 222 6.90 -15.49 8.27
CA GLY A 222 7.64 -14.26 8.00
C GLY A 222 6.86 -13.16 7.30
N VAL A 223 5.53 -13.18 7.39
CA VAL A 223 4.62 -12.15 6.91
C VAL A 223 4.22 -11.25 8.08
N SER A 224 3.99 -9.97 7.83
CA SER A 224 3.47 -9.02 8.82
C SER A 224 1.95 -8.90 8.72
N VAL A 225 1.29 -8.79 9.86
CA VAL A 225 -0.11 -8.37 9.94
C VAL A 225 -0.16 -6.86 10.17
N VAL A 226 -0.84 -6.16 9.28
CA VAL A 226 -1.01 -4.70 9.31
C VAL A 226 -2.48 -4.33 9.27
N THR A 227 -2.77 -3.05 9.38
CA THR A 227 -4.15 -2.57 9.31
C THR A 227 -4.57 -2.15 7.91
N ASP A 228 -3.67 -1.54 7.14
CA ASP A 228 -4.00 -0.83 5.89
C ASP A 228 -5.22 0.09 6.10
N GLY A 229 -5.33 0.65 7.33
CA GLY A 229 -6.49 1.40 7.79
C GLY A 229 -6.63 2.72 7.05
N MET A 230 -7.86 3.01 6.63
CA MET A 230 -8.19 4.34 6.11
C MET A 230 -8.30 5.32 7.28
N PRO A 231 -7.65 6.49 7.20
CA PRO A 231 -7.84 7.50 8.22
C PRO A 231 -9.28 8.01 8.17
N MET A 232 -9.95 8.02 9.32
CA MET A 232 -11.22 8.71 9.45
C MET A 232 -10.96 10.22 9.40
N ILE A 233 -11.65 10.93 8.51
CA ILE A 233 -11.58 12.39 8.45
C ILE A 233 -12.39 12.92 9.62
N PRO A 234 -11.76 13.64 10.58
CA PRO A 234 -12.50 14.23 11.70
C PRO A 234 -13.54 15.21 11.18
N ASP A 235 -14.77 15.08 11.63
CA ASP A 235 -15.77 16.15 11.58
C ASP A 235 -15.53 17.04 12.81
N ASP A 236 -15.60 18.36 12.68
CA ASP A 236 -15.44 19.32 13.79
C ASP A 236 -16.40 19.07 14.97
N LYS A 237 -17.45 18.28 14.73
CA LYS A 237 -18.42 17.84 15.74
C LYS A 237 -17.94 16.65 16.56
N LEU A 238 -16.90 15.93 16.12
CA LEU A 238 -16.38 14.76 16.80
C LEU A 238 -15.38 15.18 17.86
N THR A 239 -15.51 14.58 19.05
CA THR A 239 -14.63 14.81 20.19
C THR A 239 -14.07 13.49 20.71
N TRP A 240 -13.09 13.56 21.62
CA TRP A 240 -12.59 12.38 22.33
C TRP A 240 -13.67 11.64 23.16
N ASP A 241 -14.80 12.28 23.43
CA ASP A 241 -15.91 11.72 24.18
C ASP A 241 -17.04 11.19 23.29
N THR A 242 -16.90 11.33 21.98
CA THR A 242 -17.87 10.78 21.03
C THR A 242 -17.86 9.25 21.13
N PRO A 243 -18.99 8.59 21.41
CA PRO A 243 -19.09 7.13 21.45
C PRO A 243 -18.65 6.51 20.11
N TYR A 244 -17.95 5.38 20.17
CA TYR A 244 -17.46 4.70 18.96
C TYR A 244 -18.56 4.34 17.96
N GLU A 245 -19.77 4.04 18.45
CA GLU A 245 -20.96 3.73 17.67
C GLU A 245 -21.50 4.92 16.86
N GLN A 246 -21.12 6.14 17.24
CA GLN A 246 -21.52 7.39 16.59
C GLN A 246 -20.45 7.92 15.62
N LEU A 247 -19.28 7.26 15.57
CA LEU A 247 -18.26 7.60 14.61
C LEU A 247 -18.71 7.18 13.20
N PRO A 248 -18.34 7.93 12.15
CA PRO A 248 -18.57 7.52 10.75
C PRO A 248 -18.05 6.11 10.51
N ASN A 249 -18.84 5.27 9.84
CA ASN A 249 -18.42 3.92 9.55
C ASN A 249 -17.23 3.92 8.56
N THR A 250 -16.32 3.00 8.73
CA THR A 250 -15.18 2.75 7.86
C THR A 250 -14.86 1.26 7.84
N HIS A 251 -13.89 0.85 7.03
CA HIS A 251 -13.47 -0.55 7.00
C HIS A 251 -12.99 -1.02 8.39
N PRO A 252 -13.45 -2.18 8.91
CA PRO A 252 -13.15 -2.66 10.26
C PRO A 252 -11.66 -2.93 10.51
N ARG A 253 -10.83 -3.01 9.47
CA ARG A 253 -9.40 -3.32 9.57
C ARG A 253 -8.61 -2.29 10.38
N ALA A 254 -9.05 -1.03 10.42
CA ALA A 254 -8.39 0.01 11.20
C ALA A 254 -8.42 -0.28 12.71
N ALA A 255 -9.56 -0.76 13.23
CA ALA A 255 -9.75 -1.03 14.66
C ALA A 255 -9.50 -2.51 15.04
N GLY A 256 -9.71 -3.45 14.11
CA GLY A 256 -9.80 -4.88 14.44
C GLY A 256 -8.62 -5.74 14.03
N SER A 257 -7.75 -5.36 13.10
CA SER A 257 -6.79 -6.25 12.45
C SER A 257 -5.96 -7.10 13.41
N HIS A 258 -5.30 -6.50 14.38
CA HIS A 258 -4.41 -7.24 15.28
C HIS A 258 -5.17 -8.18 16.21
N ALA A 259 -6.27 -7.72 16.81
CA ALA A 259 -7.11 -8.55 17.67
C ALA A 259 -7.82 -9.66 16.89
N ARG A 260 -8.27 -9.39 15.65
CA ARG A 260 -8.83 -10.39 14.74
C ARG A 260 -7.81 -11.49 14.42
N ALA A 261 -6.57 -11.12 14.10
CA ALA A 261 -5.53 -12.10 13.83
C ALA A 261 -5.29 -13.02 15.04
N LEU A 262 -5.22 -12.48 16.25
CA LEU A 262 -5.07 -13.24 17.48
C LEU A 262 -6.27 -14.15 17.75
N ARG A 263 -7.50 -13.65 17.59
CA ARG A 263 -8.72 -14.45 17.76
C ARG A 263 -8.78 -15.59 16.75
N LEU A 264 -8.60 -15.30 15.46
CA LEU A 264 -8.64 -16.32 14.40
C LEU A 264 -7.55 -17.37 14.57
N ALA A 265 -6.37 -16.98 15.08
CA ALA A 265 -5.32 -17.94 15.40
C ALA A 265 -5.75 -18.90 16.50
N ARG A 266 -6.33 -18.41 17.60
CA ARG A 266 -6.88 -19.22 18.68
C ARG A 266 -7.95 -20.18 18.18
N GLU A 267 -8.92 -19.67 17.41
CA GLU A 267 -10.04 -20.45 16.88
C GLU A 267 -9.62 -21.53 15.87
N ASN A 268 -8.47 -21.37 15.21
CA ASN A 268 -7.96 -22.27 14.16
C ASN A 268 -6.66 -22.98 14.54
N ASN A 269 -6.30 -23.01 15.82
CA ASN A 269 -5.11 -23.68 16.35
C ASN A 269 -3.79 -23.25 15.68
N ILE A 270 -3.69 -21.98 15.27
CA ILE A 270 -2.43 -21.38 14.80
C ILE A 270 -1.61 -20.99 16.05
N PRO A 271 -0.32 -21.33 16.12
CA PRO A 271 0.50 -21.02 17.27
C PRO A 271 0.48 -19.53 17.63
N LEU A 272 0.16 -19.19 18.87
CA LEU A 272 0.08 -17.80 19.34
C LEU A 272 1.32 -17.00 18.98
N MET A 273 2.51 -17.56 19.21
CA MET A 273 3.78 -16.88 18.96
C MET A 273 4.03 -16.59 17.46
N GLN A 274 3.43 -17.35 16.56
CA GLN A 274 3.47 -17.05 15.14
C GLN A 274 2.76 -15.72 14.88
N VAL A 275 1.53 -15.56 15.37
CA VAL A 275 0.76 -14.32 15.14
C VAL A 275 1.33 -13.14 15.94
N VAL A 276 1.84 -13.36 17.15
CA VAL A 276 2.58 -12.33 17.88
C VAL A 276 3.79 -11.84 17.09
N SER A 277 4.53 -12.72 16.42
CA SER A 277 5.63 -12.29 15.56
C SER A 277 5.14 -11.53 14.33
N MET A 278 4.00 -11.91 13.74
CA MET A 278 3.40 -11.23 12.59
C MET A 278 2.92 -9.81 12.93
N THR A 279 2.47 -9.58 14.16
CA THR A 279 1.97 -8.28 14.64
C THR A 279 3.05 -7.39 15.25
N SER A 280 4.31 -7.84 15.31
CA SER A 280 5.40 -7.10 15.97
C SER A 280 6.76 -7.30 15.28
N TYR A 281 7.40 -8.46 15.50
CA TYR A 281 8.77 -8.73 15.11
C TYR A 281 8.99 -8.71 13.60
N ASN A 282 8.06 -9.26 12.82
CA ASN A 282 8.19 -9.37 11.37
C ASN A 282 8.20 -8.00 10.67
N SER A 283 7.60 -6.97 11.28
CA SER A 283 7.67 -5.60 10.77
C SER A 283 8.96 -4.88 11.23
N ALA A 284 9.43 -5.15 12.46
CA ALA A 284 10.63 -4.53 13.01
C ALA A 284 11.93 -5.04 12.35
N LEU A 285 11.97 -6.34 12.06
CA LEU A 285 13.17 -7.02 11.55
C LEU A 285 13.70 -6.42 10.23
N PRO A 286 12.90 -6.28 9.16
CA PRO A 286 13.40 -5.74 7.89
C PRO A 286 13.84 -4.28 8.00
N LEU A 287 13.16 -3.46 8.79
CA LEU A 287 13.55 -2.07 9.05
C LEU A 287 14.88 -2.01 9.84
N GLY A 288 15.04 -2.87 10.84
CA GLY A 288 16.31 -3.01 11.57
C GLY A 288 17.47 -3.49 10.69
N LYS A 289 17.21 -4.37 9.70
CA LYS A 289 18.19 -4.82 8.72
C LYS A 289 18.67 -3.69 7.79
N MET A 290 17.82 -2.71 7.50
CA MET A 290 18.22 -1.50 6.75
C MET A 290 19.12 -0.53 7.55
N GLY A 291 19.44 -0.86 8.80
CA GLY A 291 20.27 0.00 9.67
C GLY A 291 19.50 0.91 10.60
N LEU A 292 18.15 0.82 10.65
CA LEU A 292 17.33 1.64 11.54
C LEU A 292 17.44 1.12 12.99
N THR A 293 18.33 1.71 13.77
CA THR A 293 18.65 1.29 15.16
C THR A 293 17.40 1.24 16.04
N ALA A 294 16.53 2.25 15.94
CA ALA A 294 15.29 2.29 16.70
C ALA A 294 14.39 1.05 16.49
N MET A 295 14.47 0.38 15.33
CA MET A 295 13.70 -0.84 15.05
C MET A 295 14.45 -2.11 15.45
N ARG A 296 15.75 -2.06 15.70
CA ARG A 296 16.50 -3.16 16.34
C ARG A 296 16.16 -3.32 17.80
N GLU A 297 15.65 -2.27 18.44
CA GLU A 297 15.27 -2.21 19.85
C GLU A 297 13.76 -2.40 20.08
N ARG A 298 12.99 -2.79 19.04
CA ARG A 298 11.53 -2.99 19.07
C ARG A 298 11.11 -4.33 18.49
N GLY A 299 9.82 -4.62 18.60
CA GLY A 299 9.19 -5.82 18.05
C GLY A 299 9.44 -7.11 18.86
N ARG A 300 10.13 -7.04 19.99
CA ARG A 300 10.41 -8.19 20.87
C ARG A 300 10.64 -7.75 22.29
N MET A 301 10.35 -8.64 23.23
CA MET A 301 10.48 -8.39 24.67
C MET A 301 11.80 -8.94 25.19
N GLN A 302 12.80 -8.07 25.35
CA GLN A 302 14.13 -8.39 25.86
C GLN A 302 14.64 -7.25 26.74
N LYS A 303 15.52 -7.57 27.72
CA LYS A 303 16.18 -6.55 28.54
C LYS A 303 16.94 -5.55 27.66
N GLY A 304 16.74 -4.27 27.92
CA GLY A 304 17.38 -3.17 27.17
C GLY A 304 16.59 -2.72 25.93
N MET A 305 15.49 -3.37 25.57
CA MET A 305 14.62 -2.93 24.50
C MET A 305 13.70 -1.81 24.96
N VAL A 306 13.19 -1.05 24.00
CA VAL A 306 12.17 -0.01 24.26
C VAL A 306 10.90 -0.68 24.77
N ALA A 307 10.32 -0.11 25.82
CA ALA A 307 9.09 -0.63 26.41
C ALA A 307 7.86 -0.14 25.63
N ASP A 308 7.66 -0.71 24.44
CA ASP A 308 6.43 -0.65 23.63
C ASP A 308 5.73 -2.01 23.82
N ILE A 309 4.78 -2.11 24.76
CA ILE A 309 4.25 -3.38 25.25
C ILE A 309 2.72 -3.38 25.20
N THR A 310 2.15 -4.37 24.54
CA THR A 310 0.71 -4.65 24.61
C THR A 310 0.48 -5.86 25.51
N ILE A 311 -0.33 -5.69 26.56
CA ILE A 311 -0.74 -6.76 27.48
C ILE A 311 -2.17 -7.16 27.11
N PHE A 312 -2.35 -8.42 26.77
CA PHE A 312 -3.65 -8.95 26.35
C PHE A 312 -3.92 -10.33 26.98
N ASP A 313 -5.20 -10.66 27.13
CA ASP A 313 -5.64 -11.99 27.56
C ASP A 313 -5.78 -12.86 26.28
N PRO A 314 -4.96 -13.90 26.11
CA PRO A 314 -4.97 -14.72 24.90
C PRO A 314 -6.29 -15.47 24.67
N GLU A 315 -7.05 -15.73 25.76
CA GLU A 315 -8.34 -16.43 25.68
C GLU A 315 -9.52 -15.48 25.37
N LYS A 316 -9.33 -14.16 25.60
CA LYS A 316 -10.41 -13.17 25.48
C LYS A 316 -10.19 -12.14 24.38
N VAL A 317 -8.95 -11.93 23.93
CA VAL A 317 -8.66 -10.94 22.91
C VAL A 317 -9.50 -11.18 21.65
N THR A 318 -10.23 -10.16 21.22
CA THR A 318 -11.17 -10.23 20.09
C THR A 318 -11.39 -8.87 19.43
N ASP A 319 -11.60 -8.89 18.13
CA ASP A 319 -12.12 -7.76 17.37
C ASP A 319 -13.64 -7.64 17.59
N LYS A 320 -14.12 -6.40 17.69
CA LYS A 320 -15.56 -6.08 17.74
C LYS A 320 -16.01 -5.36 16.48
N SER A 321 -15.06 -4.81 15.75
CA SER A 321 -15.33 -4.11 14.49
C SER A 321 -15.83 -5.09 13.42
N THR A 322 -16.87 -4.66 12.71
CA THR A 322 -17.49 -5.38 11.60
C THR A 322 -17.64 -4.47 10.39
N TYR A 323 -17.95 -5.00 9.22
CA TYR A 323 -18.23 -4.15 8.05
C TYR A 323 -19.38 -3.16 8.26
N ALA A 324 -20.36 -3.52 9.09
CA ALA A 324 -21.46 -2.63 9.46
C ALA A 324 -21.11 -1.62 10.57
N LYS A 325 -20.08 -1.90 11.39
CA LYS A 325 -19.62 -1.08 12.52
C LYS A 325 -18.10 -1.17 12.64
N GLY A 326 -17.40 -0.53 11.73
CA GLY A 326 -15.93 -0.66 11.58
C GLY A 326 -15.11 0.05 12.66
N THR A 327 -15.71 0.93 13.43
CA THR A 327 -15.03 1.77 14.43
C THR A 327 -15.01 1.18 15.84
N LEU A 328 -15.71 0.07 16.08
CA LEU A 328 -15.77 -0.53 17.41
C LEU A 328 -14.38 -1.00 17.87
N PRO A 329 -13.94 -0.65 19.10
CA PRO A 329 -12.64 -1.05 19.63
C PRO A 329 -12.56 -2.54 19.91
N SER A 330 -11.36 -3.08 19.84
CA SER A 330 -11.08 -4.47 20.26
C SER A 330 -11.19 -4.64 21.77
N GLU A 331 -11.49 -5.85 22.22
CA GLU A 331 -11.57 -6.23 23.62
C GLU A 331 -10.45 -7.21 24.03
N GLY A 332 -10.23 -7.37 25.35
CA GLY A 332 -9.22 -8.29 25.88
C GLY A 332 -7.80 -7.71 25.93
N ILE A 333 -7.65 -6.39 25.78
CA ILE A 333 -6.37 -5.66 25.85
C ILE A 333 -6.44 -4.64 27.00
N PRO A 334 -6.19 -5.06 28.24
CA PRO A 334 -6.33 -4.18 29.40
C PRO A 334 -5.26 -3.09 29.50
N TYR A 335 -4.04 -3.30 28.99
CA TYR A 335 -2.94 -2.35 29.15
C TYR A 335 -2.12 -2.24 27.86
N VAL A 336 -1.75 -0.99 27.54
CA VAL A 336 -0.75 -0.68 26.48
C VAL A 336 0.25 0.32 27.04
N VAL A 337 1.51 0.01 26.85
CA VAL A 337 2.65 0.87 27.21
C VAL A 337 3.34 1.31 25.92
N VAL A 338 3.64 2.58 25.79
CA VAL A 338 4.39 3.16 24.68
C VAL A 338 5.56 3.96 25.25
N ASN A 339 6.75 3.66 24.79
CA ASN A 339 7.99 4.31 25.26
C ASN A 339 8.08 4.38 26.79
N GLY A 340 7.70 3.27 27.47
CA GLY A 340 7.73 3.13 28.93
C GLY A 340 6.56 3.80 29.68
N SER A 341 5.65 4.48 28.99
CA SER A 341 4.49 5.15 29.61
C SER A 341 3.19 4.42 29.30
N LEU A 342 2.36 4.23 30.32
CA LEU A 342 1.05 3.60 30.15
C LEU A 342 0.12 4.54 29.37
N VAL A 343 -0.45 4.06 28.25
CA VAL A 343 -1.38 4.82 27.39
C VAL A 343 -2.80 4.22 27.37
N VAL A 344 -2.91 2.92 27.70
CA VAL A 344 -4.20 2.26 27.95
C VAL A 344 -4.15 1.61 29.31
N LYS A 345 -5.17 1.84 30.12
CA LYS A 345 -5.35 1.24 31.45
C LYS A 345 -6.79 0.75 31.60
N ASP A 346 -6.96 -0.49 32.06
CA ASP A 346 -8.26 -1.13 32.24
C ASP A 346 -9.14 -1.01 30.97
N SER A 347 -8.51 -1.25 29.81
CA SER A 347 -9.11 -1.14 28.47
C SER A 347 -9.60 0.27 28.08
N LYS A 348 -9.13 1.31 28.75
CA LYS A 348 -9.46 2.70 28.47
C LYS A 348 -8.23 3.50 28.08
N VAL A 349 -8.32 4.26 26.99
CA VAL A 349 -7.26 5.19 26.55
C VAL A 349 -7.09 6.29 27.58
N LEU A 350 -5.88 6.57 27.99
CA LEU A 350 -5.53 7.68 28.88
C LEU A 350 -5.36 8.95 28.05
N LYS A 351 -6.35 9.84 28.13
CA LYS A 351 -6.35 11.11 27.40
C LYS A 351 -5.18 12.01 27.80
N GLY A 352 -4.57 12.64 26.81
CA GLY A 352 -3.44 13.57 27.03
C GLY A 352 -2.08 12.87 27.28
N VAL A 353 -2.01 11.55 27.28
CA VAL A 353 -0.74 10.80 27.43
C VAL A 353 -0.23 10.41 26.05
N ASN A 354 0.75 11.15 25.53
CA ASN A 354 1.29 11.00 24.17
C ASN A 354 2.81 10.77 24.21
N PRO A 355 3.32 9.63 24.69
CA PRO A 355 4.75 9.38 24.84
C PRO A 355 5.44 8.89 23.57
N GLY A 356 4.68 8.68 22.50
CA GLY A 356 5.20 8.23 21.20
C GLY A 356 6.24 9.18 20.64
N GLN A 357 7.30 8.62 20.06
CA GLN A 357 8.38 9.37 19.42
C GLN A 357 8.44 9.02 17.93
N PRO A 358 8.77 9.98 17.05
CA PRO A 358 8.94 9.70 15.63
C PRO A 358 10.18 8.82 15.42
N ILE A 359 10.02 7.77 14.62
CA ILE A 359 11.12 6.90 14.20
C ILE A 359 11.58 7.35 12.82
N ARG A 360 12.85 7.71 12.69
CA ARG A 360 13.49 8.17 11.46
C ARG A 360 14.92 7.67 11.39
N PHE A 361 15.46 7.61 10.19
CA PHE A 361 16.90 7.54 10.01
C PHE A 361 17.56 8.88 10.36
N GLU A 362 18.85 8.86 10.58
CA GLU A 362 19.66 10.08 10.68
C GLU A 362 19.58 10.87 9.37
N LYS A 363 19.74 12.19 9.46
CA LYS A 363 19.78 13.04 8.27
C LYS A 363 21.01 12.70 7.43
N GLU A 364 20.82 12.56 6.13
CA GLU A 364 21.86 12.24 5.17
C GLU A 364 22.03 13.34 4.13
N LYS A 365 23.14 13.29 3.39
CA LYS A 365 23.35 14.16 2.22
C LYS A 365 22.57 13.63 1.03
N SER A 366 22.18 14.51 0.12
CA SER A 366 21.57 14.17 -1.16
C SER A 366 22.39 13.12 -1.92
N ARG A 367 21.70 12.13 -2.46
CA ARG A 367 22.24 11.12 -3.36
C ARG A 367 21.63 11.21 -4.75
N PHE A 368 20.70 12.14 -4.94
CA PHE A 368 20.05 12.39 -6.22
C PHE A 368 21.06 12.93 -7.25
N LYS A 369 20.97 12.39 -8.45
CA LYS A 369 21.63 12.91 -9.65
C LYS A 369 20.58 13.01 -10.73
N PRO A 370 20.37 14.17 -11.35
CA PRO A 370 19.40 14.32 -12.43
C PRO A 370 19.72 13.35 -13.59
N ILE A 371 18.67 12.79 -14.16
CA ILE A 371 18.76 12.06 -15.41
C ILE A 371 19.07 13.10 -16.50
N THR A 372 20.13 12.88 -17.28
CA THR A 372 20.51 13.75 -18.36
C THR A 372 19.60 13.50 -19.59
N GLU A 373 19.51 14.47 -20.48
CA GLU A 373 18.76 14.34 -21.73
C GLU A 373 19.26 13.15 -22.56
N GLU A 374 20.57 12.99 -22.72
CA GLU A 374 21.16 11.83 -23.36
C GLU A 374 20.75 10.50 -22.70
N GLY A 375 20.83 10.45 -21.36
CA GLY A 375 20.42 9.26 -20.59
C GLY A 375 18.93 8.96 -20.73
N TRP A 376 18.10 10.01 -20.78
CA TRP A 376 16.68 9.88 -21.01
C TRP A 376 16.40 9.28 -22.40
N HIS A 377 16.94 9.85 -23.46
CA HIS A 377 16.75 9.33 -24.82
C HIS A 377 17.27 7.91 -24.97
N LYS A 378 18.46 7.62 -24.46
CA LYS A 378 19.05 6.28 -24.54
C LYS A 378 18.24 5.18 -23.84
N THR A 379 17.55 5.50 -22.76
CA THR A 379 16.91 4.49 -21.91
C THR A 379 15.40 4.51 -21.96
N TYR A 380 14.78 5.64 -22.35
CA TYR A 380 13.32 5.79 -22.43
C TYR A 380 12.79 5.63 -23.85
N TYR A 381 13.55 6.07 -24.84
CA TYR A 381 13.20 6.02 -26.24
C TYR A 381 14.17 5.07 -26.96
N ALA A 382 14.01 3.77 -26.72
CA ALA A 382 14.59 2.83 -27.67
C ALA A 382 13.96 3.13 -29.04
N SER A 383 14.78 3.38 -30.05
CA SER A 383 14.29 3.46 -31.42
C SER A 383 13.45 2.21 -31.71
N PRO A 384 12.26 2.33 -32.30
CA PRO A 384 11.51 1.16 -32.70
C PRO A 384 12.41 0.31 -33.57
N VAL A 385 12.58 -0.94 -33.20
CA VAL A 385 13.31 -1.89 -34.05
C VAL A 385 12.44 -2.13 -35.26
N ASP A 386 12.92 -1.78 -36.43
CA ASP A 386 12.26 -2.12 -37.68
C ASP A 386 12.43 -3.63 -37.91
N PHE A 387 11.36 -4.36 -37.70
CA PHE A 387 11.29 -5.80 -37.97
C PHE A 387 11.02 -6.12 -39.46
N GLY A 388 11.08 -5.12 -40.36
CA GLY A 388 10.91 -5.33 -41.81
C GLY A 388 9.51 -5.70 -42.25
N GLY A 389 8.51 -5.47 -41.44
CA GLY A 389 7.11 -5.76 -41.73
C GLY A 389 6.23 -5.17 -40.64
N GLY A 390 5.96 -3.90 -40.75
CA GLY A 390 5.09 -3.21 -39.78
C GLY A 390 3.77 -3.96 -39.63
N VAL A 391 3.34 -4.20 -38.40
CA VAL A 391 2.01 -4.75 -38.10
C VAL A 391 0.98 -3.68 -38.57
N PRO A 392 0.18 -3.94 -39.57
CA PRO A 392 -0.80 -2.97 -40.04
C PRO A 392 -1.73 -2.56 -38.89
N GLY A 393 -1.84 -1.26 -38.65
CA GLY A 393 -2.75 -0.70 -37.64
C GLY A 393 -2.15 -0.53 -36.25
N HIS A 394 -0.92 -0.96 -35.98
CA HIS A 394 -0.26 -0.71 -34.71
C HIS A 394 0.52 0.61 -34.81
N GLN A 395 -0.16 1.72 -34.52
CA GLN A 395 0.54 2.95 -34.19
C GLN A 395 1.05 2.82 -32.76
N PRO A 396 2.38 2.91 -32.50
CA PRO A 396 2.85 3.01 -31.12
C PRO A 396 2.16 4.23 -30.50
N ARG A 397 1.49 4.04 -29.37
CA ARG A 397 0.97 5.17 -28.58
C ARG A 397 2.15 6.07 -28.29
N ARG A 398 2.15 7.26 -28.88
CA ARG A 398 3.15 8.28 -28.56
C ARG A 398 3.02 8.56 -27.08
N ILE A 399 4.03 8.21 -26.34
CA ILE A 399 4.18 8.67 -24.97
C ILE A 399 4.49 10.14 -25.11
N GLY A 400 3.48 10.99 -24.81
CA GLY A 400 3.58 12.43 -24.99
C GLY A 400 4.61 13.03 -24.05
N ALA A 401 5.86 13.07 -24.50
CA ALA A 401 6.79 14.09 -24.09
C ALA A 401 6.78 15.16 -25.19
N PRO A 402 6.82 16.46 -24.86
CA PRO A 402 6.92 17.54 -25.84
C PRO A 402 8.11 17.38 -26.80
N ASP A 403 9.09 16.59 -26.40
CA ASP A 403 10.36 16.38 -27.09
C ASP A 403 10.46 15.00 -27.77
N ALA A 404 9.34 14.35 -28.07
CA ALA A 404 9.37 13.15 -28.92
C ALA A 404 10.10 13.49 -30.21
N LEU A 405 11.16 12.76 -30.54
CA LEU A 405 11.89 12.91 -31.77
C LEU A 405 10.91 12.98 -32.96
N PRO A 406 11.10 13.90 -33.90
CA PRO A 406 10.22 13.99 -35.05
C PRO A 406 10.14 12.64 -35.75
N ASP A 407 8.93 12.25 -36.15
CA ASP A 407 8.65 11.05 -36.92
C ASP A 407 9.60 10.98 -38.13
N THR A 408 10.62 10.16 -38.07
CA THR A 408 11.49 9.88 -39.23
C THR A 408 10.86 8.89 -40.21
N HIS A 409 9.63 8.49 -39.96
CA HIS A 409 8.86 7.60 -40.84
C HIS A 409 7.83 8.37 -41.66
N GLY A 410 8.29 9.35 -42.44
CA GLY A 410 7.60 9.76 -43.66
C GLY A 410 8.06 8.83 -44.76
N HIS A 411 7.29 7.75 -44.98
CA HIS A 411 6.94 7.13 -46.28
C HIS A 411 6.26 5.79 -46.07
#